data_c253570ecdfa8f8804661cfc7c3fc1df
#
_entry.id   c253570ecdfa8f8804661cfc7c3fc1df
#
_cell.length_a   1.000
_cell.length_b   1.000
_cell.length_c   1.000
_cell.angle_alpha   90.00
_cell.angle_beta   90.00
_cell.angle_gamma   90.00
#
_symmetry.space_group_name_H-M   'P 1'
#
loop_
_entity.id
_entity.type
_entity.pdbx_description
1 polymer ?
#
loop_
_entity_poly.entity_id
_entity_poly.type
_entity_poly.pdbx_seq_one_letter_code
_entity_poly.pdbx_strand_id
1 'polypeptide(L)'
;MSLAAFTPSTPLTLGVELELQIIERNTRDLSPRASQLLDLLAQQPFPGEAKPEMTQSMIEVSTDVHRDVASLQAQLREIRDTLTGAARTLGVRLAGGGTHPFQLWQERRIYPGERYEALANRYGYLARQFTVFGQHIHVGVESADDALYLTHALARYVPHFIALAASSPYCQGADTGFSSSRLNSVFAFPLSGHAPPILEWGRFEHEFYEPMRAAGIVASMKDFYWDIRPKPEYGTVELRVCDTPLDVDHAAALAAYLQALALCLLSDRRDPPQERDYLCYTFNRFEACRFGFEGEYINPRTLARKKLREDILDTLDALTGDARALDCAESLAALARFARGETLADWLRAQMHDPLPSHTLVDAATARFLT
;
A
#
# COMPACT_ATOMS: atom_id res chain seq x y z
N MET A 1 -12.02 -25.15 -1.00
CA MET A 1 -11.32 -25.00 -2.29
C MET A 1 -9.83 -25.14 -2.02
N SER A 2 -9.04 -25.76 -2.90
CA SER A 2 -7.57 -25.77 -2.84
C SER A 2 -7.02 -24.36 -2.99
N LEU A 3 -5.73 -24.15 -2.69
CA LEU A 3 -5.03 -22.93 -3.07
C LEU A 3 -5.22 -22.71 -4.59
N ALA A 4 -5.43 -21.45 -4.99
CA ALA A 4 -5.53 -21.15 -6.42
C ALA A 4 -4.23 -21.58 -7.12
N ALA A 5 -4.36 -22.24 -8.27
CA ALA A 5 -3.19 -22.60 -9.08
C ALA A 5 -2.43 -21.30 -9.42
N PHE A 6 -1.11 -21.37 -9.37
CA PHE A 6 -0.29 -20.22 -9.75
C PHE A 6 -0.36 -19.99 -11.26
N THR A 7 -0.78 -18.80 -11.66
CA THR A 7 -0.85 -18.37 -13.06
C THR A 7 0.36 -17.48 -13.34
N PRO A 8 1.37 -17.92 -14.10
CA PRO A 8 2.57 -17.11 -14.40
C PRO A 8 2.20 -15.78 -15.06
N SER A 9 2.89 -14.71 -14.66
CA SER A 9 2.79 -13.39 -15.29
C SER A 9 4.08 -13.04 -16.02
N THR A 10 4.01 -12.08 -16.94
CA THR A 10 5.24 -11.52 -17.53
C THR A 10 6.08 -10.91 -16.42
N PRO A 11 7.35 -11.32 -16.26
CA PRO A 11 8.20 -10.80 -15.20
C PRO A 11 8.33 -9.29 -15.22
N LEU A 12 8.39 -8.67 -14.03
CA LEU A 12 8.58 -7.24 -13.80
C LEU A 12 7.48 -6.33 -14.36
N THR A 13 6.34 -6.89 -14.80
CA THR A 13 5.16 -6.06 -15.08
C THR A 13 4.62 -5.48 -13.79
N LEU A 14 3.99 -4.31 -13.88
CA LEU A 14 3.46 -3.54 -12.76
C LEU A 14 1.94 -3.41 -12.81
N GLY A 15 1.30 -3.45 -11.66
CA GLY A 15 -0.07 -3.01 -11.42
C GLY A 15 -0.15 -2.25 -10.11
N VAL A 16 -1.01 -1.26 -10.03
CA VAL A 16 -1.20 -0.45 -8.81
C VAL A 16 -2.68 -0.40 -8.45
N GLU A 17 -2.96 -0.60 -7.17
CA GLU A 17 -4.27 -0.35 -6.57
C GLU A 17 -4.13 0.85 -5.61
N LEU A 18 -5.08 1.79 -5.67
CA LEU A 18 -5.15 2.92 -4.75
C LEU A 18 -6.50 2.93 -4.05
N GLU A 19 -6.47 2.95 -2.73
CA GLU A 19 -7.64 3.20 -1.88
C GLU A 19 -7.73 4.72 -1.63
N LEU A 20 -8.86 5.32 -1.99
CA LEU A 20 -9.04 6.77 -1.93
C LEU A 20 -10.17 7.16 -1.01
N GLN A 21 -10.00 8.32 -0.36
CA GLN A 21 -10.98 8.95 0.51
C GLN A 21 -12.05 9.66 -0.32
N ILE A 22 -13.33 9.42 -0.01
CA ILE A 22 -14.45 10.20 -0.53
C ILE A 22 -14.82 11.24 0.54
N ILE A 23 -14.64 12.52 0.24
CA ILE A 23 -14.72 13.63 1.20
C ILE A 23 -15.94 14.50 0.91
N GLU A 24 -16.74 14.76 1.94
CA GLU A 24 -17.86 15.71 1.89
C GLU A 24 -17.35 17.14 1.76
N ARG A 25 -17.90 17.88 0.80
CA ARG A 25 -17.40 19.21 0.44
C ARG A 25 -17.53 20.25 1.54
N ASN A 26 -18.58 20.16 2.35
CA ASN A 26 -18.89 21.17 3.37
C ASN A 26 -18.24 20.85 4.71
N THR A 27 -18.35 19.64 5.17
CA THR A 27 -17.83 19.21 6.48
C THR A 27 -16.37 18.78 6.46
N ARG A 28 -15.82 18.48 5.29
CA ARG A 28 -14.49 17.85 5.08
C ARG A 28 -14.36 16.48 5.73
N ASP A 29 -15.41 15.91 6.27
CA ASP A 29 -15.41 14.53 6.76
C ASP A 29 -15.63 13.54 5.61
N LEU A 30 -15.44 12.26 5.88
CA LEU A 30 -15.67 11.18 4.93
C LEU A 30 -17.15 11.06 4.56
N SER A 31 -17.44 10.95 3.28
CA SER A 31 -18.78 10.89 2.70
C SER A 31 -19.17 9.48 2.25
N PRO A 32 -20.33 8.93 2.66
CA PRO A 32 -20.75 7.56 2.28
C PRO A 32 -21.35 7.52 0.86
N ARG A 33 -20.58 7.95 -0.14
CA ARG A 33 -21.01 8.12 -1.54
C ARG A 33 -20.37 7.13 -2.52
N ALA A 34 -19.72 6.06 -2.03
CA ALA A 34 -19.04 5.10 -2.91
C ALA A 34 -19.98 4.48 -3.95
N SER A 35 -21.19 4.05 -3.56
CA SER A 35 -22.14 3.45 -4.52
C SER A 35 -22.51 4.43 -5.63
N GLN A 36 -22.87 5.68 -5.28
CA GLN A 36 -23.23 6.70 -6.29
C GLN A 36 -22.04 7.05 -7.20
N LEU A 37 -20.82 7.07 -6.67
CA LEU A 37 -19.62 7.31 -7.46
C LEU A 37 -19.39 6.17 -8.46
N LEU A 38 -19.50 4.92 -8.00
CA LEU A 38 -19.38 3.73 -8.86
C LEU A 38 -20.46 3.70 -9.94
N ASP A 39 -21.71 4.06 -9.61
CA ASP A 39 -22.81 4.13 -10.56
C ASP A 39 -22.54 5.17 -11.68
N LEU A 40 -21.92 6.31 -11.34
CA LEU A 40 -21.53 7.33 -12.34
C LEU A 40 -20.37 6.83 -13.21
N LEU A 41 -19.37 6.16 -12.63
CA LEU A 41 -18.24 5.62 -13.37
C LEU A 41 -18.68 4.51 -14.34
N ALA A 42 -19.66 3.70 -13.98
CA ALA A 42 -20.21 2.64 -14.83
C ALA A 42 -20.93 3.18 -16.08
N GLN A 43 -21.29 4.47 -16.12
CA GLN A 43 -21.98 5.09 -17.27
C GLN A 43 -21.03 5.59 -18.37
N GLN A 44 -19.72 5.53 -18.17
CA GLN A 44 -18.70 5.99 -19.10
C GLN A 44 -17.49 5.06 -19.11
N PRO A 45 -16.67 5.08 -20.16
CA PRO A 45 -15.39 4.38 -20.13
C PRO A 45 -14.54 4.87 -18.94
N PHE A 46 -13.97 3.91 -18.19
CA PHE A 46 -13.08 4.19 -17.07
C PHE A 46 -11.71 3.58 -17.38
N PRO A 47 -10.61 4.33 -17.22
CA PRO A 47 -9.27 3.82 -17.47
C PRO A 47 -8.80 2.93 -16.31
N GLY A 48 -8.99 1.62 -16.41
CA GLY A 48 -8.71 0.66 -15.35
C GLY A 48 -9.99 0.11 -14.72
N GLU A 49 -9.97 -0.19 -13.42
CA GLU A 49 -11.11 -0.72 -12.67
C GLU A 49 -11.37 0.11 -11.41
N ALA A 50 -12.64 0.35 -11.09
CA ALA A 50 -13.08 0.98 -9.85
C ALA A 50 -13.97 0.02 -9.08
N LYS A 51 -13.70 -0.17 -7.79
CA LYS A 51 -14.37 -1.14 -6.91
C LYS A 51 -14.78 -0.50 -5.58
N PRO A 52 -15.82 -1.07 -4.92
CA PRO A 52 -16.09 -0.74 -3.54
C PRO A 52 -15.02 -1.32 -2.61
N GLU A 53 -14.84 -0.67 -1.46
CA GLU A 53 -14.00 -1.15 -0.36
C GLU A 53 -14.82 -1.30 0.93
N MET A 54 -14.16 -1.59 2.06
CA MET A 54 -14.78 -1.99 3.34
C MET A 54 -15.89 -1.07 3.80
N THR A 55 -15.75 0.23 3.59
CA THR A 55 -16.77 1.21 3.98
C THR A 55 -17.24 2.07 2.82
N GLN A 56 -18.45 2.62 2.95
CA GLN A 56 -19.08 3.43 1.90
C GLN A 56 -18.37 4.77 1.62
N SER A 57 -17.34 5.10 2.38
CA SER A 57 -16.56 6.33 2.22
C SER A 57 -15.20 6.10 1.55
N MET A 58 -15.01 4.91 1.00
CA MET A 58 -13.80 4.46 0.33
C MET A 58 -14.12 4.04 -1.10
N ILE A 59 -13.17 4.23 -1.99
CA ILE A 59 -13.17 3.65 -3.33
C ILE A 59 -11.77 3.12 -3.64
N GLU A 60 -11.71 1.89 -4.14
CA GLU A 60 -10.48 1.31 -4.68
C GLU A 60 -10.47 1.47 -6.19
N VAL A 61 -9.31 1.84 -6.73
CA VAL A 61 -9.07 1.86 -8.17
C VAL A 61 -7.83 1.05 -8.49
N SER A 62 -7.88 0.32 -9.60
CA SER A 62 -6.77 -0.52 -10.07
C SER A 62 -6.40 -0.13 -11.50
N THR A 63 -5.10 -0.09 -11.79
CA THR A 63 -4.59 0.09 -13.15
C THR A 63 -4.65 -1.21 -13.95
N ASP A 64 -4.47 -1.10 -15.25
CA ASP A 64 -4.09 -2.22 -16.09
C ASP A 64 -2.67 -2.72 -15.75
N VAL A 65 -2.22 -3.76 -16.46
CA VAL A 65 -0.86 -4.29 -16.33
C VAL A 65 0.09 -3.51 -17.24
N HIS A 66 1.14 -2.92 -16.67
CA HIS A 66 2.13 -2.10 -17.36
C HIS A 66 3.51 -2.78 -17.39
N ARG A 67 4.28 -2.51 -18.43
CA ARG A 67 5.67 -2.97 -18.54
C ARG A 67 6.67 -1.92 -18.06
N ASP A 68 6.28 -0.66 -18.09
CA ASP A 68 7.11 0.49 -17.76
C ASP A 68 6.34 1.49 -16.87
N VAL A 69 7.10 2.28 -16.15
CA VAL A 69 6.57 3.26 -15.20
C VAL A 69 5.91 4.45 -15.89
N ALA A 70 6.34 4.82 -17.09
CA ALA A 70 5.79 5.99 -17.81
C ALA A 70 4.33 5.73 -18.20
N SER A 71 4.03 4.54 -18.74
CA SER A 71 2.66 4.14 -19.08
C SER A 71 1.78 3.97 -17.83
N LEU A 72 2.32 3.43 -16.73
CA LEU A 72 1.64 3.34 -15.44
C LEU A 72 1.27 4.74 -14.91
N GLN A 73 2.23 5.67 -14.90
CA GLN A 73 2.02 7.04 -14.43
C GLN A 73 0.96 7.77 -15.27
N ALA A 74 1.00 7.60 -16.59
CA ALA A 74 0.00 8.19 -17.49
C ALA A 74 -1.41 7.68 -17.15
N GLN A 75 -1.59 6.38 -16.95
CA GLN A 75 -2.89 5.81 -16.59
C GLN A 75 -3.35 6.26 -15.20
N LEU A 76 -2.47 6.32 -14.20
CA LEU A 76 -2.83 6.82 -12.87
C LEU A 76 -3.33 8.27 -12.91
N ARG A 77 -2.73 9.13 -13.74
CA ARG A 77 -3.21 10.50 -13.97
C ARG A 77 -4.58 10.51 -14.64
N GLU A 78 -4.81 9.66 -15.63
CA GLU A 78 -6.10 9.54 -16.31
C GLU A 78 -7.20 9.03 -15.36
N ILE A 79 -6.90 8.03 -14.53
CA ILE A 79 -7.77 7.54 -13.45
C ILE A 79 -8.13 8.68 -12.50
N ARG A 80 -7.14 9.42 -11.99
CA ARG A 80 -7.35 10.58 -11.11
C ARG A 80 -8.29 11.60 -11.72
N ASP A 81 -8.05 11.99 -12.96
CA ASP A 81 -8.81 13.04 -13.64
C ASP A 81 -10.26 12.59 -13.88
N THR A 82 -10.47 11.35 -14.32
CA THR A 82 -11.79 10.76 -14.54
C THR A 82 -12.58 10.65 -13.23
N LEU A 83 -11.95 10.14 -12.17
CA LEU A 83 -12.55 10.05 -10.84
C LEU A 83 -12.93 11.42 -10.27
N THR A 84 -12.04 12.39 -10.42
CA THR A 84 -12.27 13.75 -9.93
C THR A 84 -13.43 14.42 -10.69
N GLY A 85 -13.56 14.17 -11.99
CA GLY A 85 -14.70 14.62 -12.79
C GLY A 85 -16.03 14.06 -12.26
N ALA A 86 -16.10 12.76 -12.03
CA ALA A 86 -17.28 12.10 -11.46
C ALA A 86 -17.58 12.58 -10.02
N ALA A 87 -16.57 12.71 -9.18
CA ALA A 87 -16.72 13.19 -7.80
C ALA A 87 -17.31 14.63 -7.74
N ARG A 88 -16.88 15.51 -8.64
CA ARG A 88 -17.42 16.88 -8.76
C ARG A 88 -18.92 16.89 -9.05
N THR A 89 -19.41 15.97 -9.88
CA THR A 89 -20.84 15.82 -10.21
C THR A 89 -21.66 15.46 -8.97
N LEU A 90 -21.09 14.67 -8.05
CA LEU A 90 -21.73 14.31 -6.78
C LEU A 90 -21.55 15.37 -5.67
N GLY A 91 -20.80 16.43 -5.91
CA GLY A 91 -20.49 17.43 -4.89
C GLY A 91 -19.52 16.93 -3.81
N VAL A 92 -18.76 15.86 -4.07
CA VAL A 92 -17.70 15.35 -3.20
C VAL A 92 -16.32 15.62 -3.77
N ARG A 93 -15.28 15.36 -2.98
CA ARG A 93 -13.88 15.44 -3.37
C ARG A 93 -13.19 14.09 -3.10
N LEU A 94 -12.00 13.93 -3.65
CA LEU A 94 -11.15 12.77 -3.42
C LEU A 94 -9.82 13.21 -2.83
N ALA A 95 -9.23 12.37 -2.00
CA ALA A 95 -7.88 12.56 -1.49
C ALA A 95 -7.16 11.22 -1.30
N GLY A 96 -5.84 11.26 -1.39
CA GLY A 96 -4.95 10.25 -0.85
C GLY A 96 -4.75 10.43 0.66
N GLY A 97 -3.67 9.85 1.17
CA GLY A 97 -3.35 9.81 2.61
C GLY A 97 -3.84 8.52 3.27
N GLY A 98 -3.04 7.97 4.18
CA GLY A 98 -3.34 6.65 4.78
C GLY A 98 -4.52 6.64 5.76
N THR A 99 -4.88 7.80 6.35
CA THR A 99 -6.02 7.97 7.25
C THR A 99 -6.68 9.31 7.03
N HIS A 100 -7.98 9.41 7.32
CA HIS A 100 -8.65 10.70 7.44
C HIS A 100 -8.40 11.29 8.83
N PRO A 101 -8.02 12.59 8.95
CA PRO A 101 -7.50 13.12 10.22
C PRO A 101 -8.48 13.12 11.37
N PHE A 102 -9.76 13.31 11.16
CA PHE A 102 -10.75 13.45 12.25
C PHE A 102 -12.01 12.60 12.11
N GLN A 103 -12.08 11.72 11.12
CA GLN A 103 -13.21 10.78 11.01
C GLN A 103 -13.28 9.87 12.25
N LEU A 104 -14.49 9.55 12.68
CA LEU A 104 -14.74 8.62 13.78
C LEU A 104 -15.19 7.27 13.22
N TRP A 105 -14.56 6.17 13.65
CA TRP A 105 -14.90 4.83 13.14
C TRP A 105 -16.36 4.42 13.45
N GLN A 106 -16.95 4.93 14.53
CA GLN A 106 -18.35 4.68 14.92
C GLN A 106 -19.35 5.16 13.87
N GLU A 107 -18.99 6.20 13.12
CA GLU A 107 -19.83 6.82 12.09
C GLU A 107 -19.66 6.16 10.72
N ARG A 108 -18.72 5.25 10.58
CA ARG A 108 -18.45 4.59 9.29
C ARG A 108 -19.48 3.50 9.02
N ARG A 109 -19.96 3.48 7.77
CA ARG A 109 -20.93 2.51 7.29
C ARG A 109 -20.23 1.48 6.44
N ILE A 110 -20.38 0.21 6.80
CA ILE A 110 -19.90 -0.92 6.00
C ILE A 110 -20.55 -0.84 4.61
N TYR A 111 -19.78 -1.14 3.57
CA TYR A 111 -20.31 -1.21 2.21
C TYR A 111 -21.32 -2.37 2.13
N PRO A 112 -22.50 -2.18 1.50
CA PRO A 112 -23.50 -3.25 1.39
C PRO A 112 -22.98 -4.37 0.49
N GLY A 113 -23.05 -5.61 0.97
CA GLY A 113 -22.66 -6.80 0.24
C GLY A 113 -22.23 -7.92 1.16
N GLU A 114 -22.51 -9.15 0.75
CA GLU A 114 -22.33 -10.36 1.56
C GLU A 114 -20.89 -10.49 2.12
N ARG A 115 -19.88 -10.19 1.29
CA ARG A 115 -18.47 -10.24 1.69
C ARG A 115 -18.15 -9.26 2.83
N TYR A 116 -18.58 -8.00 2.71
CA TYR A 116 -18.27 -6.96 3.68
C TYR A 116 -19.05 -7.15 4.99
N GLU A 117 -20.28 -7.62 4.88
CA GLU A 117 -21.12 -7.98 6.04
C GLU A 117 -20.51 -9.16 6.80
N ALA A 118 -20.03 -10.19 6.09
CA ALA A 118 -19.33 -11.32 6.70
C ALA A 118 -18.05 -10.88 7.43
N LEU A 119 -17.27 -9.99 6.83
CA LEU A 119 -16.09 -9.41 7.49
C LEU A 119 -16.45 -8.57 8.72
N ALA A 120 -17.51 -7.76 8.62
CA ALA A 120 -17.99 -6.96 9.74
C ALA A 120 -18.48 -7.84 10.91
N ASN A 121 -19.16 -8.92 10.61
CA ASN A 121 -19.60 -9.89 11.62
C ASN A 121 -18.42 -10.63 12.26
N ARG A 122 -17.38 -10.98 11.48
CA ARG A 122 -16.20 -11.69 11.98
C ARG A 122 -15.30 -10.80 12.84
N TYR A 123 -15.07 -9.55 12.43
CA TYR A 123 -14.08 -8.67 13.03
C TYR A 123 -14.66 -7.57 13.92
N GLY A 124 -16.00 -7.43 13.97
CA GLY A 124 -16.67 -6.45 14.82
C GLY A 124 -16.23 -5.01 14.53
N TYR A 125 -15.85 -4.27 15.58
CA TYR A 125 -15.46 -2.87 15.44
C TYR A 125 -14.19 -2.67 14.57
N LEU A 126 -13.28 -3.66 14.50
CA LEU A 126 -12.09 -3.60 13.66
C LEU A 126 -12.44 -3.40 12.19
N ALA A 127 -13.54 -4.00 11.72
CA ALA A 127 -14.00 -3.83 10.35
C ALA A 127 -14.30 -2.36 10.00
N ARG A 128 -14.83 -1.56 10.96
CA ARG A 128 -15.06 -0.13 10.76
C ARG A 128 -13.79 0.70 10.94
N GLN A 129 -12.87 0.27 11.81
CA GLN A 129 -11.56 0.88 11.94
C GLN A 129 -10.69 0.66 10.70
N PHE A 130 -11.04 -0.31 9.85
CA PHE A 130 -10.42 -0.52 8.55
C PHE A 130 -10.83 0.51 7.49
N THR A 131 -11.35 1.66 7.90
CA THR A 131 -11.47 2.86 7.07
C THR A 131 -10.12 3.56 7.05
N VAL A 132 -9.17 2.92 6.41
CA VAL A 132 -7.78 3.34 6.20
C VAL A 132 -7.44 3.10 4.73
N PHE A 133 -6.48 3.84 4.19
CA PHE A 133 -6.28 3.94 2.74
C PHE A 133 -4.84 3.60 2.39
N GLY A 134 -4.67 2.59 1.55
CA GLY A 134 -3.36 2.10 1.13
C GLY A 134 -3.15 2.10 -0.37
N GLN A 135 -1.90 2.07 -0.75
CA GLN A 135 -1.46 1.69 -2.08
C GLN A 135 -0.97 0.24 -2.03
N HIS A 136 -1.48 -0.59 -2.93
CA HIS A 136 -0.93 -1.90 -3.21
C HIS A 136 -0.18 -1.87 -4.55
N ILE A 137 1.01 -2.47 -4.58
CA ILE A 137 1.84 -2.52 -5.79
C ILE A 137 2.09 -3.97 -6.13
N HIS A 138 1.69 -4.36 -7.33
CA HIS A 138 1.92 -5.69 -7.87
C HIS A 138 3.13 -5.68 -8.80
N VAL A 139 4.00 -6.69 -8.65
CA VAL A 139 5.06 -6.97 -9.60
C VAL A 139 4.93 -8.40 -10.11
N GLY A 140 4.93 -8.57 -11.45
CA GLY A 140 4.79 -9.86 -12.12
C GLY A 140 6.00 -10.75 -11.90
N VAL A 141 5.76 -12.05 -11.71
CA VAL A 141 6.80 -13.09 -11.59
C VAL A 141 6.46 -14.33 -12.42
N GLU A 142 7.47 -15.07 -12.83
CA GLU A 142 7.34 -16.19 -13.77
C GLU A 142 6.92 -17.48 -13.08
N SER A 143 7.30 -17.68 -11.82
CA SER A 143 7.00 -18.89 -11.08
C SER A 143 6.50 -18.65 -9.66
N ALA A 144 5.85 -19.65 -9.09
CA ALA A 144 5.37 -19.62 -7.72
C ALA A 144 6.52 -19.54 -6.69
N ASP A 145 7.65 -20.23 -6.99
CA ASP A 145 8.84 -20.18 -6.15
C ASP A 145 9.52 -18.79 -6.21
N ASP A 146 9.49 -18.13 -7.40
CA ASP A 146 9.93 -16.75 -7.53
C ASP A 146 9.06 -15.78 -6.71
N ALA A 147 7.74 -16.05 -6.65
CA ALA A 147 6.84 -15.25 -5.83
C ALA A 147 7.19 -15.36 -4.34
N LEU A 148 7.46 -16.56 -3.82
CA LEU A 148 7.88 -16.75 -2.44
C LEU A 148 9.26 -16.16 -2.19
N TYR A 149 10.22 -16.41 -3.10
CA TYR A 149 11.56 -15.83 -3.00
C TYR A 149 11.50 -14.31 -2.90
N LEU A 150 10.79 -13.66 -3.82
CA LEU A 150 10.67 -12.20 -3.86
C LEU A 150 9.92 -11.67 -2.63
N THR A 151 8.85 -12.36 -2.16
CA THR A 151 8.13 -12.01 -0.95
C THR A 151 9.07 -11.91 0.25
N HIS A 152 9.98 -12.87 0.41
CA HIS A 152 10.93 -12.88 1.52
C HIS A 152 12.13 -11.96 1.31
N ALA A 153 12.63 -11.83 0.08
CA ALA A 153 13.73 -10.93 -0.25
C ALA A 153 13.34 -9.45 -0.07
N LEU A 154 12.09 -9.09 -0.36
CA LEU A 154 11.55 -7.74 -0.14
C LEU A 154 11.29 -7.38 1.33
N ALA A 155 11.22 -8.36 2.23
CA ALA A 155 10.86 -8.12 3.63
C ALA A 155 11.77 -7.07 4.31
N ARG A 156 13.07 -7.06 3.99
CA ARG A 156 14.03 -6.08 4.52
C ARG A 156 13.74 -4.63 4.05
N TYR A 157 13.04 -4.46 2.94
CA TYR A 157 12.72 -3.15 2.35
C TYR A 157 11.33 -2.63 2.76
N VAL A 158 10.54 -3.40 3.49
CA VAL A 158 9.25 -2.96 4.04
C VAL A 158 9.36 -1.60 4.76
N PRO A 159 10.36 -1.35 5.64
CA PRO A 159 10.53 -0.05 6.29
C PRO A 159 10.73 1.12 5.32
N HIS A 160 11.39 0.87 4.15
CA HIS A 160 11.58 1.88 3.11
C HIS A 160 10.25 2.36 2.55
N PHE A 161 9.41 1.41 2.13
CA PHE A 161 8.10 1.73 1.54
C PHE A 161 7.18 2.40 2.55
N ILE A 162 7.21 1.98 3.82
CA ILE A 162 6.45 2.63 4.89
C ILE A 162 6.88 4.09 5.02
N ALA A 163 8.18 4.37 5.14
CA ALA A 163 8.68 5.73 5.35
C ALA A 163 8.48 6.62 4.11
N LEU A 164 8.69 6.07 2.90
CA LEU A 164 8.49 6.78 1.63
C LEU A 164 7.01 7.13 1.37
N ALA A 165 6.07 6.30 1.84
CA ALA A 165 4.63 6.51 1.64
C ALA A 165 3.95 7.17 2.86
N ALA A 166 4.64 7.34 4.00
CA ALA A 166 4.06 7.77 5.27
C ALA A 166 3.24 9.06 5.16
N SER A 167 1.91 8.95 5.23
CA SER A 167 0.95 10.04 5.05
C SER A 167 -0.27 9.93 5.96
N SER A 168 -0.11 9.33 7.15
CA SER A 168 -1.21 9.15 8.10
C SER A 168 -0.84 9.55 9.54
N PRO A 169 -0.44 10.84 9.76
CA PRO A 169 -0.04 11.29 11.09
C PRO A 169 -1.21 11.47 12.06
N TYR A 170 -2.41 11.67 11.54
CA TYR A 170 -3.63 11.93 12.33
C TYR A 170 -4.60 10.76 12.23
N CYS A 171 -5.27 10.45 13.34
CA CYS A 171 -6.32 9.44 13.40
C CYS A 171 -7.32 9.77 14.49
N GLN A 172 -8.62 9.64 14.21
CA GLN A 172 -9.71 9.83 15.19
C GLN A 172 -9.65 11.19 15.91
N GLY A 173 -9.27 12.24 15.20
CA GLY A 173 -9.21 13.60 15.76
C GLY A 173 -7.96 13.92 16.58
N ALA A 174 -6.91 13.09 16.53
CA ALA A 174 -5.69 13.29 17.27
C ALA A 174 -4.43 13.11 16.41
N ASP A 175 -3.35 13.86 16.72
CA ASP A 175 -2.01 13.54 16.24
C ASP A 175 -1.54 12.27 16.96
N THR A 176 -1.30 11.22 16.20
CA THR A 176 -0.89 9.93 16.74
C THR A 176 0.58 9.90 17.16
N GLY A 177 1.35 10.90 16.76
CA GLY A 177 2.80 10.90 16.85
C GLY A 177 3.50 9.95 15.88
N PHE A 178 2.77 9.21 15.04
CA PHE A 178 3.32 8.35 13.99
C PHE A 178 3.40 9.08 12.66
N SER A 179 4.32 8.68 11.79
CA SER A 179 4.34 9.11 10.39
C SER A 179 3.34 8.30 9.55
N SER A 180 3.22 6.99 9.83
CA SER A 180 2.19 6.12 9.28
C SER A 180 1.43 5.42 10.40
N SER A 181 0.24 5.93 10.76
CA SER A 181 -0.64 5.29 11.75
C SER A 181 -1.59 4.25 11.13
N ARG A 182 -1.78 4.26 9.81
CA ARG A 182 -2.63 3.32 9.07
C ARG A 182 -2.33 1.87 9.42
N LEU A 183 -1.06 1.51 9.42
CA LEU A 183 -0.64 0.14 9.62
C LEU A 183 -0.95 -0.41 11.03
N ASN A 184 -1.16 0.44 12.02
CA ASN A 184 -1.59 0.00 13.35
C ASN A 184 -2.99 -0.64 13.31
N SER A 185 -3.90 -0.13 12.45
CA SER A 185 -5.21 -0.73 12.24
C SER A 185 -5.09 -2.09 11.53
N VAL A 186 -4.19 -2.22 10.55
CA VAL A 186 -3.95 -3.48 9.83
C VAL A 186 -3.35 -4.53 10.77
N PHE A 187 -2.44 -4.13 11.68
CA PHE A 187 -1.80 -5.05 12.63
C PHE A 187 -2.76 -5.65 13.66
N ALA A 188 -3.90 -5.06 13.88
CA ALA A 188 -4.92 -5.63 14.78
C ALA A 188 -5.58 -6.90 14.21
N PHE A 189 -5.45 -7.15 12.91
CA PHE A 189 -6.02 -8.35 12.30
C PHE A 189 -5.15 -9.58 12.56
N PRO A 190 -5.75 -10.76 12.86
CA PRO A 190 -5.03 -11.95 13.33
C PRO A 190 -4.12 -12.50 12.25
N LEU A 191 -4.11 -12.36 11.10
CA LEU A 191 -3.19 -12.91 10.08
C LEU A 191 -2.37 -11.79 9.38
N SER A 192 -2.05 -10.73 10.14
CA SER A 192 -1.19 -9.63 9.68
C SER A 192 0.29 -9.96 9.86
N GLY A 193 1.16 -9.13 9.31
CA GLY A 193 2.60 -9.27 9.42
C GLY A 193 3.24 -9.85 8.18
N HIS A 194 3.97 -10.93 8.29
CA HIS A 194 4.72 -11.54 7.19
C HIS A 194 4.36 -13.01 6.94
N ALA A 195 4.65 -13.49 5.74
CA ALA A 195 4.53 -14.91 5.39
C ALA A 195 5.51 -15.78 6.21
N PRO A 196 5.19 -17.06 6.43
CA PRO A 196 6.15 -18.01 7.01
C PRO A 196 7.37 -18.15 6.08
N PRO A 197 8.60 -18.33 6.64
CA PRO A 197 9.84 -18.33 5.85
C PRO A 197 10.02 -19.64 5.03
N ILE A 198 9.13 -19.88 4.11
CA ILE A 198 9.12 -21.02 3.19
C ILE A 198 9.34 -20.50 1.78
N LEU A 199 10.36 -21.02 1.08
CA LEU A 199 10.75 -20.55 -0.27
C LEU A 199 10.27 -21.46 -1.41
N GLU A 200 9.74 -22.63 -1.10
CA GLU A 200 9.24 -23.61 -2.06
C GLU A 200 7.71 -23.64 -2.00
N TRP A 201 7.06 -23.44 -3.14
CA TRP A 201 5.60 -23.33 -3.20
C TRP A 201 4.87 -24.58 -2.75
N GLY A 202 5.37 -25.77 -3.15
CA GLY A 202 4.77 -27.04 -2.73
C GLY A 202 4.80 -27.23 -1.21
N ARG A 203 5.91 -26.83 -0.57
CA ARG A 203 6.01 -26.84 0.90
C ARG A 203 5.10 -25.81 1.54
N PHE A 204 5.04 -24.61 0.99
CA PHE A 204 4.11 -23.57 1.46
C PHE A 204 2.66 -24.04 1.42
N GLU A 205 2.25 -24.67 0.32
CA GLU A 205 0.91 -25.24 0.17
C GLU A 205 0.64 -26.33 1.21
N HIS A 206 1.51 -27.35 1.30
CA HIS A 206 1.24 -28.54 2.11
C HIS A 206 1.55 -28.38 3.58
N GLU A 207 2.60 -27.61 3.95
CA GLU A 207 3.04 -27.48 5.34
C GLU A 207 2.36 -26.30 6.06
N PHE A 208 1.87 -25.29 5.32
CA PHE A 208 1.28 -24.10 5.90
C PHE A 208 -0.17 -23.84 5.47
N TYR A 209 -0.41 -23.66 4.17
CA TYR A 209 -1.74 -23.22 3.69
C TYR A 209 -2.83 -24.27 3.93
N GLU A 210 -2.61 -25.52 3.53
CA GLU A 210 -3.59 -26.61 3.72
C GLU A 210 -3.95 -26.87 5.18
N PRO A 211 -2.99 -26.93 6.13
CA PRO A 211 -3.31 -27.01 7.55
C PRO A 211 -4.15 -25.83 8.08
N MET A 212 -3.84 -24.60 7.68
CA MET A 212 -4.60 -23.41 8.05
C MET A 212 -6.04 -23.46 7.52
N ARG A 213 -6.19 -23.93 6.28
CA ARG A 213 -7.49 -24.14 5.64
C ARG A 213 -8.28 -25.27 6.30
N ALA A 214 -7.63 -26.40 6.57
CA ALA A 214 -8.27 -27.55 7.24
C ALA A 214 -8.76 -27.22 8.65
N ALA A 215 -8.03 -26.32 9.34
CA ALA A 215 -8.43 -25.78 10.64
C ALA A 215 -9.55 -24.73 10.55
N GLY A 216 -10.00 -24.34 9.34
CA GLY A 216 -11.03 -23.32 9.13
C GLY A 216 -10.58 -21.90 9.44
N ILE A 217 -9.26 -21.65 9.53
CA ILE A 217 -8.69 -20.33 9.83
C ILE A 217 -8.74 -19.43 8.59
N VAL A 218 -8.43 -20.00 7.40
CA VAL A 218 -8.43 -19.30 6.12
C VAL A 218 -9.28 -20.03 5.09
N ALA A 219 -9.84 -19.28 4.13
CA ALA A 219 -10.53 -19.81 2.97
C ALA A 219 -9.74 -19.55 1.67
N SER A 220 -8.95 -18.49 1.63
CA SER A 220 -8.14 -18.08 0.48
C SER A 220 -6.93 -17.24 0.90
N MET A 221 -6.03 -16.94 -0.06
CA MET A 221 -4.92 -16.01 0.17
C MET A 221 -5.37 -14.61 0.60
N LYS A 222 -6.61 -14.21 0.32
CA LYS A 222 -7.18 -12.92 0.71
C LYS A 222 -7.35 -12.75 2.22
N ASP A 223 -7.35 -13.85 2.99
CA ASP A 223 -7.49 -13.83 4.44
C ASP A 223 -6.19 -13.47 5.17
N PHE A 224 -5.05 -13.48 4.47
CA PHE A 224 -3.77 -13.04 5.01
C PHE A 224 -3.57 -11.53 4.78
N TYR A 225 -3.44 -10.79 5.86
CA TYR A 225 -3.15 -9.35 5.87
C TYR A 225 -1.63 -9.07 5.94
N TRP A 226 -0.85 -9.89 5.23
CA TRP A 226 0.60 -9.74 5.20
C TRP A 226 1.03 -8.44 4.51
N ASP A 227 2.15 -7.91 4.95
CA ASP A 227 2.77 -6.71 4.40
C ASP A 227 3.21 -6.91 2.93
N ILE A 228 3.63 -8.14 2.60
CA ILE A 228 3.92 -8.60 1.23
C ILE A 228 3.24 -9.96 1.06
N ARG A 229 2.51 -10.11 -0.02
CA ARG A 229 1.68 -11.29 -0.25
C ARG A 229 1.81 -11.81 -1.68
N PRO A 230 2.11 -13.11 -1.91
CA PRO A 230 1.99 -13.68 -3.24
C PRO A 230 0.53 -13.75 -3.67
N LYS A 231 0.26 -13.45 -4.94
CA LYS A 231 -1.07 -13.48 -5.56
C LYS A 231 -1.06 -14.52 -6.68
N PRO A 232 -1.32 -15.80 -6.34
CA PRO A 232 -1.23 -16.89 -7.32
C PRO A 232 -2.16 -16.72 -8.51
N GLU A 233 -3.35 -16.15 -8.31
CA GLU A 233 -4.31 -15.92 -9.37
C GLU A 233 -3.85 -14.92 -10.44
N TYR A 234 -2.90 -14.01 -10.10
CA TYR A 234 -2.36 -12.99 -10.99
C TYR A 234 -0.90 -13.22 -11.37
N GLY A 235 -0.22 -14.19 -10.73
CA GLY A 235 1.22 -14.41 -10.90
C GLY A 235 2.06 -13.23 -10.46
N THR A 236 1.68 -12.58 -9.36
CA THR A 236 2.36 -11.38 -8.85
C THR A 236 2.74 -11.52 -7.39
N VAL A 237 3.69 -10.68 -6.97
CA VAL A 237 3.93 -10.32 -5.56
C VAL A 237 3.32 -8.96 -5.30
N GLU A 238 2.50 -8.86 -4.27
CA GLU A 238 1.75 -7.67 -3.86
C GLU A 238 2.39 -7.05 -2.61
N LEU A 239 2.94 -5.85 -2.73
CA LEU A 239 3.39 -5.03 -1.60
C LEU A 239 2.22 -4.18 -1.10
N ARG A 240 1.93 -4.20 0.21
CA ARG A 240 0.69 -3.66 0.80
C ARG A 240 0.90 -2.61 1.89
N VAL A 241 2.14 -2.27 2.21
CA VAL A 241 2.49 -1.45 3.38
C VAL A 241 2.40 0.06 3.15
N CYS A 242 2.29 0.50 1.91
CA CYS A 242 2.23 1.92 1.60
C CYS A 242 0.90 2.53 2.05
N ASP A 243 0.94 3.66 2.75
CA ASP A 243 -0.20 4.57 2.79
C ASP A 243 -0.47 5.05 1.36
N THR A 244 -1.72 5.36 1.00
CA THR A 244 -1.99 5.99 -0.29
C THR A 244 -1.27 7.34 -0.35
N PRO A 245 -0.35 7.56 -1.30
CA PRO A 245 0.31 8.85 -1.45
C PRO A 245 -0.67 9.99 -1.70
N LEU A 246 -0.24 11.22 -1.38
CA LEU A 246 -1.07 12.41 -1.60
C LEU A 246 -1.16 12.83 -3.06
N ASP A 247 -0.32 12.26 -3.94
CA ASP A 247 -0.33 12.47 -5.39
C ASP A 247 0.00 11.17 -6.14
N VAL A 248 -0.50 11.05 -7.36
CA VAL A 248 -0.37 9.83 -8.17
C VAL A 248 1.02 9.64 -8.77
N ASP A 249 1.79 10.70 -8.92
CA ASP A 249 3.16 10.62 -9.44
C ASP A 249 4.09 9.98 -8.41
N HIS A 250 3.89 10.29 -7.13
CA HIS A 250 4.59 9.62 -6.04
C HIS A 250 4.19 8.13 -5.95
N ALA A 251 2.92 7.80 -6.19
CA ALA A 251 2.45 6.41 -6.25
C ALA A 251 3.15 5.62 -7.37
N ALA A 252 3.32 6.22 -8.57
CA ALA A 252 4.06 5.62 -9.67
C ALA A 252 5.56 5.46 -9.34
N ALA A 253 6.17 6.43 -8.65
CA ALA A 253 7.57 6.35 -8.25
C ALA A 253 7.83 5.21 -7.24
N LEU A 254 6.91 4.93 -6.31
CA LEU A 254 6.98 3.77 -5.41
C LEU A 254 6.90 2.45 -6.19
N ALA A 255 6.07 2.38 -7.23
CA ALA A 255 6.00 1.21 -8.10
C ALA A 255 7.30 1.00 -8.89
N ALA A 256 7.93 2.09 -9.38
CA ALA A 256 9.25 2.05 -10.00
C ALA A 256 10.33 1.48 -9.05
N TYR A 257 10.29 1.89 -7.80
CA TYR A 257 11.23 1.40 -6.79
C TYR A 257 11.05 -0.10 -6.52
N LEU A 258 9.81 -0.57 -6.41
CA LEU A 258 9.52 -2.01 -6.28
C LEU A 258 10.00 -2.79 -7.49
N GLN A 259 9.80 -2.27 -8.73
CA GLN A 259 10.24 -2.91 -9.97
C GLN A 259 11.77 -3.04 -10.03
N ALA A 260 12.49 -1.97 -9.68
CA ALA A 260 13.95 -1.98 -9.66
C ALA A 260 14.50 -2.94 -8.60
N LEU A 261 13.90 -2.98 -7.39
CA LEU A 261 14.24 -3.96 -6.37
C LEU A 261 13.97 -5.40 -6.84
N ALA A 262 12.82 -5.64 -7.49
CA ALA A 262 12.49 -6.96 -8.00
C ALA A 262 13.48 -7.43 -9.06
N LEU A 263 13.88 -6.57 -10.01
CA LEU A 263 14.90 -6.87 -10.98
C LEU A 263 16.22 -7.24 -10.30
N CYS A 264 16.72 -6.42 -9.40
CA CYS A 264 17.96 -6.64 -8.67
C CYS A 264 17.93 -7.97 -7.91
N LEU A 265 16.88 -8.21 -7.10
CA LEU A 265 16.74 -9.39 -6.24
C LEU A 265 16.55 -10.69 -7.01
N LEU A 266 15.81 -10.67 -8.13
CA LEU A 266 15.60 -11.86 -8.96
C LEU A 266 16.83 -12.18 -9.85
N SER A 267 17.62 -11.18 -10.22
CA SER A 267 18.83 -11.35 -11.02
C SER A 267 20.03 -11.85 -10.21
N ASP A 268 20.12 -11.46 -8.94
CA ASP A 268 21.23 -11.88 -8.05
C ASP A 268 20.71 -12.65 -6.84
N ARG A 269 20.72 -13.98 -6.96
CA ARG A 269 20.28 -14.91 -5.91
C ARG A 269 21.42 -15.51 -5.08
N ARG A 270 22.60 -14.91 -5.10
CA ARG A 270 23.77 -15.42 -4.36
C ARG A 270 23.56 -15.40 -2.85
N ASP A 271 22.70 -14.50 -2.37
CA ASP A 271 22.37 -14.37 -0.94
C ASP A 271 20.86 -14.51 -0.72
N PRO A 272 20.33 -15.75 -0.71
CA PRO A 272 18.89 -16.00 -0.62
C PRO A 272 18.31 -15.56 0.73
N PRO A 273 17.01 -15.27 0.78
CA PRO A 273 16.30 -14.99 2.03
C PRO A 273 16.46 -16.09 3.07
N GLN A 274 16.55 -15.71 4.33
CA GLN A 274 16.69 -16.59 5.46
C GLN A 274 15.69 -16.23 6.55
N GLU A 275 15.30 -17.20 7.40
CA GLU A 275 14.46 -16.94 8.57
C GLU A 275 15.02 -15.83 9.48
N ARG A 276 16.34 -15.74 9.58
CA ARG A 276 17.04 -14.68 10.32
C ARG A 276 16.71 -13.28 9.84
N ASP A 277 16.33 -13.08 8.59
CA ASP A 277 15.97 -11.77 8.04
C ASP A 277 14.76 -11.15 8.74
N TYR A 278 13.95 -11.96 9.40
CA TYR A 278 12.82 -11.52 10.22
C TYR A 278 13.15 -11.16 11.66
N LEU A 279 14.42 -11.34 12.11
CA LEU A 279 14.83 -11.09 13.51
C LEU A 279 14.47 -9.66 13.96
N CYS A 280 14.70 -8.66 13.10
CA CYS A 280 14.44 -7.26 13.42
C CYS A 280 13.19 -6.70 12.70
N TYR A 281 12.38 -7.55 12.05
CA TYR A 281 11.29 -7.13 11.18
C TYR A 281 10.28 -6.22 11.88
N THR A 282 9.73 -6.65 13.01
CA THR A 282 8.72 -5.90 13.77
C THR A 282 9.28 -4.59 14.31
N PHE A 283 10.54 -4.60 14.78
CA PHE A 283 11.21 -3.38 15.27
C PHE A 283 11.41 -2.38 14.13
N ASN A 284 12.04 -2.78 13.03
CA ASN A 284 12.30 -1.89 11.88
C ASN A 284 11.00 -1.33 11.28
N ARG A 285 9.94 -2.16 11.24
CA ARG A 285 8.62 -1.74 10.80
C ARG A 285 8.02 -0.69 11.75
N PHE A 286 8.12 -0.89 13.06
CA PHE A 286 7.67 0.08 14.06
C PHE A 286 8.43 1.40 13.93
N GLU A 287 9.75 1.36 13.80
CA GLU A 287 10.59 2.55 13.62
C GLU A 287 10.17 3.37 12.39
N ALA A 288 9.94 2.69 11.26
CA ALA A 288 9.44 3.33 10.05
C ALA A 288 8.05 3.95 10.23
N CYS A 289 7.10 3.23 10.84
CA CYS A 289 5.76 3.74 11.11
C CYS A 289 5.78 4.95 12.06
N ARG A 290 6.61 4.87 13.11
CA ARG A 290 6.63 5.88 14.17
C ARG A 290 7.41 7.13 13.77
N PHE A 291 8.59 6.96 13.19
CA PHE A 291 9.56 8.03 12.98
C PHE A 291 9.84 8.36 11.51
N GLY A 292 9.23 7.64 10.56
CA GLY A 292 9.46 7.86 9.13
C GLY A 292 10.94 7.75 8.78
N PHE A 293 11.49 8.74 8.09
CA PHE A 293 12.90 8.77 7.70
C PHE A 293 13.89 8.83 8.86
N GLU A 294 13.47 9.32 10.02
CA GLU A 294 14.32 9.45 11.21
C GLU A 294 14.37 8.17 12.07
N GLY A 295 13.60 7.15 11.69
CA GLY A 295 13.63 5.84 12.34
C GLY A 295 15.00 5.17 12.27
N GLU A 296 15.28 4.28 13.21
CA GLU A 296 16.45 3.43 13.16
C GLU A 296 16.16 2.18 12.32
N TYR A 297 17.11 1.81 11.47
CA TYR A 297 17.11 0.53 10.76
C TYR A 297 18.21 -0.36 11.30
N ILE A 298 17.86 -1.60 11.67
CA ILE A 298 18.81 -2.64 12.07
C ILE A 298 18.89 -3.68 10.96
N ASN A 299 20.08 -3.85 10.39
CA ASN A 299 20.33 -4.94 9.44
C ASN A 299 20.25 -6.29 10.20
N PRO A 300 19.32 -7.19 9.84
CA PRO A 300 19.13 -8.43 10.62
C PRO A 300 20.31 -9.41 10.54
N ARG A 301 21.17 -9.29 9.53
CA ARG A 301 22.31 -10.19 9.31
C ARG A 301 23.59 -9.73 9.99
N THR A 302 23.84 -8.43 9.97
CA THR A 302 25.06 -7.82 10.53
C THR A 302 24.84 -7.20 11.90
N LEU A 303 23.58 -6.92 12.29
CA LEU A 303 23.15 -6.16 13.45
C LEU A 303 23.65 -4.71 13.46
N ALA A 304 24.18 -4.24 12.35
CA ALA A 304 24.55 -2.84 12.18
C ALA A 304 23.29 -1.96 12.20
N ARG A 305 23.40 -0.78 12.82
CA ARG A 305 22.35 0.23 12.91
C ARG A 305 22.71 1.45 12.06
N LYS A 306 21.72 2.03 11.42
CA LYS A 306 21.82 3.32 10.72
C LYS A 306 20.45 4.00 10.67
N LYS A 307 20.41 5.26 10.26
CA LYS A 307 19.13 5.92 10.00
C LYS A 307 18.45 5.30 8.80
N LEU A 308 17.12 5.16 8.88
CA LEU A 308 16.35 4.61 7.77
C LEU A 308 16.51 5.43 6.49
N ARG A 309 16.60 6.75 6.61
CA ARG A 309 16.94 7.67 5.50
C ARG A 309 18.22 7.27 4.76
N GLU A 310 19.26 6.95 5.50
CA GLU A 310 20.55 6.53 4.94
C GLU A 310 20.43 5.21 4.19
N ASP A 311 19.69 4.23 4.77
CA ASP A 311 19.48 2.93 4.13
C ASP A 311 18.66 3.07 2.83
N ILE A 312 17.66 3.94 2.81
CA ILE A 312 16.88 4.25 1.61
C ILE A 312 17.78 4.86 0.53
N LEU A 313 18.59 5.87 0.87
CA LEU A 313 19.44 6.57 -0.09
C LEU A 313 20.54 5.66 -0.65
N ASP A 314 21.20 4.86 0.21
CA ASP A 314 22.19 3.87 -0.20
C ASP A 314 21.59 2.83 -1.16
N THR A 315 20.36 2.37 -0.87
CA THR A 315 19.67 1.40 -1.71
C THR A 315 19.28 2.00 -3.07
N LEU A 316 18.74 3.24 -3.10
CA LEU A 316 18.40 3.92 -4.34
C LEU A 316 19.65 4.16 -5.22
N ASP A 317 20.79 4.49 -4.61
CA ASP A 317 22.06 4.64 -5.32
C ASP A 317 22.54 3.31 -5.90
N ALA A 318 22.47 2.23 -5.12
CA ALA A 318 22.84 0.88 -5.56
C ALA A 318 22.01 0.40 -6.75
N LEU A 319 20.74 0.80 -6.85
CA LEU A 319 19.81 0.41 -7.92
C LEU A 319 19.94 1.26 -9.20
N THR A 320 20.91 2.16 -9.29
CA THR A 320 21.07 3.06 -10.47
C THR A 320 21.18 2.28 -11.78
N GLY A 321 21.84 1.12 -11.79
CA GLY A 321 21.98 0.24 -12.96
C GLY A 321 20.64 -0.36 -13.39
N ASP A 322 19.90 -0.93 -12.43
CA ASP A 322 18.60 -1.56 -12.64
C ASP A 322 17.55 -0.52 -13.08
N ALA A 323 17.59 0.67 -12.49
CA ALA A 323 16.69 1.77 -12.85
C ALA A 323 16.90 2.24 -14.31
N ARG A 324 18.14 2.24 -14.80
CA ARG A 324 18.43 2.53 -16.21
C ARG A 324 17.94 1.42 -17.13
N ALA A 325 18.12 0.17 -16.74
CA ALA A 325 17.64 -0.98 -17.51
C ALA A 325 16.11 -1.02 -17.66
N LEU A 326 15.40 -0.46 -16.68
CA LEU A 326 13.94 -0.36 -16.63
C LEU A 326 13.38 1.00 -17.12
N ASP A 327 14.23 1.91 -17.56
CA ASP A 327 13.87 3.28 -17.97
C ASP A 327 13.11 4.06 -16.87
N CYS A 328 13.41 3.79 -15.60
CA CYS A 328 12.78 4.43 -14.45
C CYS A 328 13.74 5.26 -13.57
N ALA A 329 14.92 5.63 -14.11
CA ALA A 329 15.95 6.34 -13.36
C ALA A 329 15.47 7.69 -12.77
N GLU A 330 14.61 8.44 -13.50
CA GLU A 330 14.06 9.70 -13.00
C GLU A 330 13.12 9.49 -11.82
N SER A 331 12.31 8.42 -11.81
CA SER A 331 11.44 8.07 -10.69
C SER A 331 12.24 7.76 -9.42
N LEU A 332 13.34 6.99 -9.52
CA LEU A 332 14.22 6.73 -8.39
C LEU A 332 14.96 7.99 -7.91
N ALA A 333 15.38 8.84 -8.86
CA ALA A 333 15.98 10.14 -8.52
C ALA A 333 14.99 11.06 -7.80
N ALA A 334 13.69 11.04 -8.20
CA ALA A 334 12.63 11.77 -7.50
C ALA A 334 12.45 11.26 -6.06
N LEU A 335 12.41 9.94 -5.84
CA LEU A 335 12.36 9.35 -4.50
C LEU A 335 13.60 9.70 -3.66
N ALA A 336 14.79 9.73 -4.26
CA ALA A 336 16.01 10.13 -3.57
C ALA A 336 15.99 11.62 -3.16
N ARG A 337 15.44 12.51 -4.01
CA ARG A 337 15.20 13.92 -3.65
C ARG A 337 14.20 14.03 -2.50
N PHE A 338 13.10 13.29 -2.60
CA PHE A 338 12.06 13.24 -1.56
C PHE A 338 12.61 12.72 -0.21
N ALA A 339 13.38 11.63 -0.22
CA ALA A 339 13.97 11.06 0.99
C ALA A 339 15.00 11.97 1.68
N ARG A 340 15.57 12.97 0.98
CA ARG A 340 16.42 14.01 1.58
C ARG A 340 15.62 15.13 2.27
N GLY A 341 14.33 15.22 1.99
CA GLY A 341 13.41 16.20 2.58
C GLY A 341 12.63 15.64 3.77
N GLU A 342 11.39 16.03 3.87
CA GLU A 342 10.43 15.61 4.89
C GLU A 342 9.47 14.54 4.36
N THR A 343 8.85 13.76 5.24
CA THR A 343 7.79 12.80 4.86
C THR A 343 6.51 13.55 4.46
N LEU A 344 5.57 12.84 3.78
CA LEU A 344 4.22 13.39 3.56
C LEU A 344 3.48 13.63 4.88
N ALA A 345 3.78 12.86 5.92
CA ALA A 345 3.23 13.06 7.26
C ALA A 345 3.72 14.38 7.89
N ASP A 346 5.00 14.71 7.74
CA ASP A 346 5.55 15.99 8.21
C ASP A 346 4.95 17.16 7.43
N TRP A 347 4.82 16.99 6.10
CA TRP A 347 4.13 17.98 5.27
C TRP A 347 2.69 18.20 5.73
N LEU A 348 1.93 17.12 6.03
CA LEU A 348 0.55 17.24 6.56
C LEU A 348 0.52 17.96 7.90
N ARG A 349 1.49 17.69 8.81
CA ARG A 349 1.60 18.45 10.08
C ARG A 349 1.84 19.93 9.85
N ALA A 350 2.67 20.26 8.86
CA ALA A 350 2.94 21.67 8.50
C ALA A 350 1.71 22.40 7.91
N GLN A 351 0.71 21.66 7.35
CA GLN A 351 -0.55 22.25 6.87
C GLN A 351 -1.57 22.48 8.00
N MET A 352 -1.30 22.05 9.23
CA MET A 352 -2.22 22.21 10.35
C MET A 352 -2.11 23.63 10.92
N HIS A 353 -3.04 24.49 10.54
CA HIS A 353 -3.11 25.87 11.03
C HIS A 353 -4.21 26.07 12.09
N ASP A 354 -5.17 25.14 12.16
CA ASP A 354 -6.30 25.16 13.08
C ASP A 354 -6.34 23.84 13.89
N PRO A 355 -6.90 23.83 15.13
CA PRO A 355 -7.14 22.58 15.85
C PRO A 355 -8.02 21.60 15.05
N LEU A 356 -7.90 20.30 15.33
CA LEU A 356 -8.81 19.31 14.75
C LEU A 356 -10.23 19.51 15.27
N PRO A 357 -11.26 19.41 14.40
CA PRO A 357 -11.22 19.09 12.98
C PRO A 357 -10.72 20.24 12.11
N SER A 358 -9.59 20.04 11.41
CA SER A 358 -8.97 21.05 10.55
C SER A 358 -9.46 20.92 9.11
N HIS A 359 -10.24 21.89 8.65
CA HIS A 359 -10.69 21.96 7.26
C HIS A 359 -9.52 22.31 6.30
N THR A 360 -8.61 23.15 6.74
CA THR A 360 -7.43 23.57 5.95
C THR A 360 -6.53 22.38 5.62
N LEU A 361 -6.32 21.47 6.57
CA LEU A 361 -5.56 20.25 6.37
C LEU A 361 -6.14 19.34 5.29
N VAL A 362 -7.46 19.09 5.34
CA VAL A 362 -8.16 18.26 4.35
C VAL A 362 -8.21 18.94 2.99
N ASP A 363 -8.39 20.26 2.95
CA ASP A 363 -8.36 21.04 1.70
C ASP A 363 -6.95 20.98 1.05
N ALA A 364 -5.88 21.06 1.84
CA ALA A 364 -4.51 20.92 1.35
C ALA A 364 -4.23 19.51 0.79
N ALA A 365 -4.63 18.45 1.50
CA ALA A 365 -4.51 17.08 1.02
C ALA A 365 -5.29 16.84 -0.29
N THR A 366 -6.53 17.35 -0.36
CA THR A 366 -7.36 17.27 -1.55
C THR A 366 -6.74 18.03 -2.74
N ALA A 367 -6.20 19.23 -2.49
CA ALA A 367 -5.55 20.02 -3.53
C ALA A 367 -4.31 19.33 -4.08
N ARG A 368 -3.50 18.70 -3.21
CA ARG A 368 -2.31 17.96 -3.62
C ARG A 368 -2.63 16.73 -4.45
N PHE A 369 -3.75 16.05 -4.18
CA PHE A 369 -4.18 14.90 -4.99
C PHE A 369 -4.52 15.31 -6.44
N LEU A 370 -4.84 16.57 -6.68
CA LEU A 370 -5.18 17.09 -8.01
C LEU A 370 -3.95 17.51 -8.83
N THR A 371 -2.76 17.55 -8.25
CA THR A 371 -1.52 17.86 -8.96
C THR A 371 -0.90 16.64 -9.58
#